data_940c6642d5a89975ba95b2df5dca89a6
#
_entry.id   940c6642d5a89975ba95b2df5dca89a6
#
_cell.length_a   1.000
_cell.length_b   1.000
_cell.length_c   1.000
_cell.angle_alpha   90.00
_cell.angle_beta   90.00
_cell.angle_gamma   90.00
#
_symmetry.space_group_name_H-M   'P 1'
#
loop_
_entity.id
_entity.type
_entity.pdbx_description
1 polymer ?
#
loop_
_entity_poly.entity_id
_entity_poly.type
_entity_poly.pdbx_seq_one_letter_code
_entity_poly.pdbx_strand_id
1 'polypeptide(L)'
;MTNKLSPAVPPKFQPINTILKTGKSSQLRYIRLGKLLITGFFIIIASLFFLYPQIFYCELIRFSGFHSENNKIYFSPQIQPKSFGRINRTIQKAEFRVDSFFVGQQSRPVIIVCSNPQEYQKYCNSTEGAGCSLGTPWGNSYVVLNEQGMNVDVISHEMSHTELLARFGWWTVATKTPQWFNEGIALMLDRRFVNNPDEIGRYFDYMDEWLYYTGGGQQILELRDIGSIKGFFNASQKQVMLAYMSSGLEVSYWLILSEGRGLEQLMQAMQEGKSFEEAYRQAEEKQRKIMFKKLPTNPLRFQDSKKISD
;
A
#
# COMPACT_ATOMS: atom_id res chain seq x y z
N MET A 1 -78.57 -60.29 18.80
CA MET A 1 -77.82 -59.07 18.58
C MET A 1 -76.42 -59.46 18.14
N THR A 2 -76.11 -59.49 16.86
CA THR A 2 -74.85 -59.97 16.24
C THR A 2 -74.09 -58.77 15.77
N ASN A 3 -72.96 -58.50 16.46
CA ASN A 3 -72.01 -57.48 16.06
C ASN A 3 -71.14 -58.02 14.88
N LYS A 4 -71.28 -57.37 13.72
CA LYS A 4 -70.41 -57.57 12.58
C LYS A 4 -69.14 -56.68 12.72
N LEU A 5 -67.96 -57.32 12.87
CA LEU A 5 -66.67 -56.71 12.73
C LEU A 5 -66.39 -56.48 11.24
N SER A 6 -66.03 -55.21 10.92
CA SER A 6 -65.61 -54.78 9.59
C SER A 6 -64.13 -55.15 9.40
N PRO A 7 -63.68 -55.64 8.24
CA PRO A 7 -62.26 -56.00 8.01
C PRO A 7 -61.38 -54.75 7.79
N ALA A 8 -60.25 -54.75 8.48
CA ALA A 8 -59.21 -53.70 8.34
C ALA A 8 -58.54 -53.74 6.94
N VAL A 9 -58.48 -52.60 6.31
CA VAL A 9 -57.79 -52.37 5.04
C VAL A 9 -56.24 -52.36 5.27
N PRO A 10 -55.44 -53.15 4.55
CA PRO A 10 -54.00 -53.12 4.74
C PRO A 10 -53.39 -51.84 4.19
N PRO A 11 -52.26 -51.34 4.76
CA PRO A 11 -51.61 -50.12 4.32
C PRO A 11 -51.03 -50.26 2.92
N LYS A 12 -51.32 -49.31 2.05
CA LYS A 12 -50.72 -49.24 0.70
C LYS A 12 -49.21 -48.99 0.80
N PHE A 13 -48.46 -50.01 0.43
CA PHE A 13 -47.01 -49.84 0.22
C PHE A 13 -46.74 -48.85 -0.94
N GLN A 14 -46.10 -47.75 -0.65
CA GLN A 14 -45.57 -46.85 -1.68
C GLN A 14 -44.28 -47.44 -2.29
N PRO A 15 -44.11 -47.41 -3.61
CA PRO A 15 -42.98 -48.03 -4.25
C PRO A 15 -41.68 -47.23 -3.96
N ILE A 16 -40.59 -47.93 -3.58
CA ILE A 16 -39.25 -47.45 -3.23
C ILE A 16 -38.63 -46.61 -4.37
N ASN A 17 -39.16 -46.59 -5.56
CA ASN A 17 -38.64 -45.84 -6.72
C ASN A 17 -38.71 -44.29 -6.60
N THR A 18 -39.44 -43.74 -5.61
CA THR A 18 -39.56 -42.29 -5.45
C THR A 18 -38.36 -41.71 -4.70
N ILE A 19 -37.69 -42.51 -3.87
CA ILE A 19 -36.52 -42.06 -3.07
C ILE A 19 -35.24 -41.95 -3.92
N LEU A 20 -35.08 -42.78 -4.96
CA LEU A 20 -33.90 -42.78 -5.84
C LEU A 20 -33.88 -41.62 -6.85
N LYS A 21 -35.01 -40.99 -7.16
CA LYS A 21 -35.06 -39.83 -8.07
C LYS A 21 -34.63 -38.52 -7.41
N THR A 22 -34.78 -38.36 -6.10
CA THR A 22 -34.41 -37.14 -5.39
C THR A 22 -32.88 -37.02 -5.19
N GLY A 23 -32.15 -38.12 -5.03
CA GLY A 23 -30.69 -38.13 -4.89
C GLY A 23 -29.92 -37.71 -6.14
N LYS A 24 -30.41 -38.12 -7.34
CA LYS A 24 -29.76 -37.75 -8.62
C LYS A 24 -29.92 -36.26 -8.98
N SER A 25 -31.03 -35.65 -8.62
CA SER A 25 -31.27 -34.22 -8.91
C SER A 25 -30.45 -33.30 -8.02
N SER A 26 -30.19 -33.68 -6.78
CA SER A 26 -29.32 -32.92 -5.86
C SER A 26 -27.85 -33.02 -6.28
N GLN A 27 -27.36 -34.18 -6.62
CA GLN A 27 -25.97 -34.36 -7.13
C GLN A 27 -25.73 -33.56 -8.42
N LEU A 28 -26.66 -33.50 -9.35
CA LEU A 28 -26.56 -32.68 -10.57
C LEU A 28 -26.52 -31.16 -10.25
N ARG A 29 -27.25 -30.72 -9.23
CA ARG A 29 -27.21 -29.32 -8.77
C ARG A 29 -25.85 -28.97 -8.17
N TYR A 30 -25.27 -29.80 -7.31
CA TYR A 30 -23.94 -29.58 -6.73
C TYR A 30 -22.85 -29.61 -7.81
N ILE A 31 -22.90 -30.48 -8.82
CA ILE A 31 -21.94 -30.48 -9.92
C ILE A 31 -22.05 -29.19 -10.76
N ARG A 32 -23.29 -28.73 -11.04
CA ARG A 32 -23.50 -27.46 -11.76
C ARG A 32 -22.99 -26.25 -10.96
N LEU A 33 -23.29 -26.21 -9.66
CA LEU A 33 -22.81 -25.16 -8.77
C LEU A 33 -21.28 -25.17 -8.70
N GLY A 34 -20.66 -26.33 -8.56
CA GLY A 34 -19.21 -26.47 -8.58
C GLY A 34 -18.58 -25.95 -9.88
N LYS A 35 -19.16 -26.30 -11.05
CA LYS A 35 -18.70 -25.78 -12.34
C LYS A 35 -18.83 -24.26 -12.43
N LEU A 36 -19.95 -23.68 -11.97
CA LEU A 36 -20.14 -22.22 -11.96
C LEU A 36 -19.12 -21.51 -11.07
N LEU A 37 -18.84 -22.04 -9.88
CA LEU A 37 -17.83 -21.48 -8.98
C LEU A 37 -16.43 -21.54 -9.59
N ILE A 38 -16.06 -22.67 -10.21
CA ILE A 38 -14.77 -22.83 -10.90
C ILE A 38 -14.67 -21.85 -12.08
N THR A 39 -15.70 -21.77 -12.90
CA THR A 39 -15.72 -20.83 -14.04
C THR A 39 -15.64 -19.40 -13.57
N GLY A 40 -16.41 -19.01 -12.52
CA GLY A 40 -16.36 -17.70 -11.92
C GLY A 40 -14.96 -17.37 -11.37
N PHE A 41 -14.31 -18.32 -10.72
CA PHE A 41 -12.94 -18.17 -10.22
C PHE A 41 -11.93 -17.89 -11.35
N PHE A 42 -12.00 -18.64 -12.46
CA PHE A 42 -11.13 -18.41 -13.62
C PHE A 42 -11.40 -17.06 -14.30
N ILE A 43 -12.68 -16.63 -14.37
CA ILE A 43 -13.02 -15.30 -14.90
C ILE A 43 -12.44 -14.20 -14.03
N ILE A 44 -12.53 -14.32 -12.69
CA ILE A 44 -11.95 -13.36 -11.76
C ILE A 44 -10.43 -13.28 -11.93
N ILE A 45 -9.72 -14.42 -11.98
CA ILE A 45 -8.27 -14.45 -12.21
C ILE A 45 -7.90 -13.81 -13.54
N ALA A 46 -8.61 -14.16 -14.61
CA ALA A 46 -8.37 -13.55 -15.92
C ALA A 46 -8.60 -12.03 -15.89
N SER A 47 -9.68 -11.59 -15.27
CA SER A 47 -9.96 -10.14 -15.12
C SER A 47 -8.87 -9.42 -14.32
N LEU A 48 -8.41 -10.00 -13.22
CA LEU A 48 -7.30 -9.45 -12.43
C LEU A 48 -6.00 -9.39 -13.24
N PHE A 49 -5.72 -10.41 -14.06
CA PHE A 49 -4.56 -10.40 -14.95
C PHE A 49 -4.61 -9.26 -15.98
N PHE A 50 -5.79 -8.97 -16.55
CA PHE A 50 -5.94 -7.86 -17.50
C PHE A 50 -5.90 -6.50 -16.82
N LEU A 51 -6.43 -6.37 -15.61
CA LEU A 51 -6.47 -5.11 -14.87
C LEU A 51 -5.15 -4.77 -14.19
N TYR A 52 -4.42 -5.77 -13.69
CA TYR A 52 -3.20 -5.62 -12.90
C TYR A 52 -2.08 -6.57 -13.37
N PRO A 53 -1.71 -6.54 -14.66
CA PRO A 53 -0.72 -7.48 -15.21
C PRO A 53 0.63 -7.39 -14.51
N GLN A 54 1.03 -6.20 -14.04
CA GLN A 54 2.29 -5.98 -13.34
C GLN A 54 2.44 -6.84 -12.09
N ILE A 55 1.36 -7.09 -11.34
CA ILE A 55 1.39 -7.96 -10.15
C ILE A 55 1.78 -9.39 -10.58
N PHE A 56 1.14 -9.91 -11.63
CA PHE A 56 1.43 -11.26 -12.13
C PHE A 56 2.86 -11.37 -12.68
N TYR A 57 3.35 -10.34 -13.36
CA TYR A 57 4.73 -10.32 -13.82
C TYR A 57 5.72 -10.33 -12.66
N CYS A 58 5.47 -9.56 -11.59
CA CYS A 58 6.29 -9.57 -10.40
C CYS A 58 6.25 -10.94 -9.70
N GLU A 59 5.08 -11.56 -9.53
CA GLU A 59 4.92 -12.90 -8.92
C GLU A 59 5.66 -13.99 -9.72
N LEU A 60 5.70 -13.84 -11.03
CA LEU A 60 6.34 -14.79 -11.94
C LEU A 60 7.77 -14.41 -12.31
N ILE A 61 8.38 -13.43 -11.65
CA ILE A 61 9.73 -12.93 -11.98
C ILE A 61 10.78 -14.05 -11.99
N ARG A 62 10.65 -15.03 -11.09
CA ARG A 62 11.56 -16.19 -11.02
C ARG A 62 11.58 -17.07 -12.28
N PHE A 63 10.54 -16.97 -13.11
CA PHE A 63 10.43 -17.69 -14.38
C PHE A 63 10.76 -16.81 -15.58
N SER A 64 11.14 -15.55 -15.35
CA SER A 64 11.60 -14.65 -16.38
C SER A 64 13.09 -14.95 -16.73
N GLY A 65 13.59 -14.33 -17.77
CA GLY A 65 15.00 -14.42 -18.10
C GLY A 65 15.93 -13.55 -17.23
N PHE A 66 15.43 -12.99 -16.12
CA PHE A 66 16.21 -12.15 -15.21
C PHE A 66 17.22 -12.99 -14.41
N HIS A 67 18.43 -12.45 -14.23
CA HIS A 67 19.41 -13.08 -13.36
C HIS A 67 19.02 -12.89 -11.91
N SER A 68 18.90 -13.98 -11.16
CA SER A 68 18.51 -13.95 -9.75
C SER A 68 19.72 -14.00 -8.84
N GLU A 69 19.77 -13.12 -7.84
CA GLU A 69 20.68 -13.22 -6.71
C GLU A 69 19.89 -13.48 -5.43
N ASN A 70 20.12 -14.65 -4.85
CA ASN A 70 19.48 -15.14 -3.61
C ASN A 70 17.92 -15.13 -3.62
N ASN A 71 17.31 -15.22 -4.79
CA ASN A 71 15.84 -15.12 -4.99
C ASN A 71 15.21 -13.82 -4.41
N LYS A 72 16.00 -12.78 -4.20
CA LYS A 72 15.56 -11.50 -3.66
C LYS A 72 15.78 -10.35 -4.62
N ILE A 73 16.85 -10.41 -5.39
CA ILE A 73 17.22 -9.36 -6.35
C ILE A 73 17.26 -10.00 -7.72
N TYR A 74 16.55 -9.41 -8.66
CA TYR A 74 16.46 -9.85 -10.04
C TYR A 74 16.98 -8.75 -10.96
N PHE A 75 18.03 -9.06 -11.72
CA PHE A 75 18.66 -8.15 -12.67
C PHE A 75 18.22 -8.47 -14.09
N SER A 76 17.85 -7.45 -14.85
CA SER A 76 17.65 -7.59 -16.30
C SER A 76 18.86 -8.25 -16.96
N PRO A 77 18.65 -9.15 -17.95
CA PRO A 77 19.74 -9.80 -18.69
C PRO A 77 20.70 -8.82 -19.37
N GLN A 78 20.27 -7.58 -19.60
CA GLN A 78 21.08 -6.54 -20.24
C GLN A 78 22.01 -5.83 -19.26
N ILE A 79 21.83 -5.99 -17.95
CA ILE A 79 22.70 -5.42 -16.93
C ILE A 79 23.99 -6.24 -16.84
N GLN A 80 25.11 -5.58 -17.00
CA GLN A 80 26.40 -6.25 -16.95
C GLN A 80 26.71 -6.77 -15.54
N PRO A 81 27.19 -8.04 -15.38
CA PRO A 81 27.48 -8.64 -14.07
C PRO A 81 28.45 -7.82 -13.21
N LYS A 82 29.38 -7.09 -13.81
CA LYS A 82 30.31 -6.19 -13.10
C LYS A 82 29.57 -5.09 -12.29
N SER A 83 28.33 -4.76 -12.64
CA SER A 83 27.53 -3.74 -11.97
C SER A 83 26.78 -4.29 -10.76
N PHE A 84 26.57 -5.60 -10.64
CA PHE A 84 25.77 -6.21 -9.57
C PHE A 84 26.28 -5.84 -8.18
N GLY A 85 27.59 -5.94 -7.94
CA GLY A 85 28.18 -5.59 -6.66
C GLY A 85 28.00 -4.12 -6.26
N ARG A 86 27.96 -3.20 -7.22
CA ARG A 86 27.67 -1.78 -6.96
C ARG A 86 26.19 -1.59 -6.61
N ILE A 87 25.30 -2.19 -7.38
CA ILE A 87 23.84 -2.11 -7.16
C ILE A 87 23.51 -2.70 -5.79
N ASN A 88 24.03 -3.88 -5.44
CA ASN A 88 23.81 -4.51 -4.14
C ASN A 88 24.27 -3.62 -2.98
N ARG A 89 25.43 -2.98 -3.08
CA ARG A 89 25.86 -2.04 -2.04
C ARG A 89 24.93 -0.84 -1.91
N THR A 90 24.33 -0.38 -3.00
CA THR A 90 23.36 0.71 -2.97
C THR A 90 22.06 0.26 -2.30
N ILE A 91 21.58 -0.94 -2.61
CA ILE A 91 20.42 -1.56 -1.96
C ILE A 91 20.67 -1.72 -0.46
N GLN A 92 21.82 -2.27 -0.04
CA GLN A 92 22.16 -2.42 1.38
C GLN A 92 22.20 -1.10 2.14
N LYS A 93 22.68 -0.01 1.51
CA LYS A 93 22.63 1.33 2.12
C LYS A 93 21.20 1.83 2.29
N ALA A 94 20.32 1.53 1.34
CA ALA A 94 18.90 1.88 1.44
C ALA A 94 18.20 1.04 2.53
N GLU A 95 18.46 -0.27 2.60
CA GLU A 95 17.98 -1.14 3.67
C GLU A 95 18.41 -0.62 5.04
N PHE A 96 19.67 -0.24 5.20
CA PHE A 96 20.16 0.33 6.45
C PHE A 96 19.43 1.64 6.81
N ARG A 97 19.14 2.52 5.83
CA ARG A 97 18.39 3.76 6.07
C ARG A 97 16.95 3.46 6.51
N VAL A 98 16.29 2.51 5.87
CA VAL A 98 14.93 2.07 6.23
C VAL A 98 14.93 1.45 7.63
N ASP A 99 15.86 0.55 7.90
CA ASP A 99 16.03 -0.09 9.23
C ASP A 99 16.22 0.93 10.34
N SER A 100 17.06 1.94 10.10
CA SER A 100 17.34 3.01 11.06
C SER A 100 16.11 3.90 11.29
N PHE A 101 15.37 4.25 10.25
CA PHE A 101 14.19 5.12 10.37
C PHE A 101 13.02 4.43 11.06
N PHE A 102 12.76 3.17 10.73
CA PHE A 102 11.64 2.40 11.29
C PHE A 102 11.98 1.62 12.56
N VAL A 103 13.20 1.79 13.09
CA VAL A 103 13.70 1.07 14.29
C VAL A 103 13.54 -0.45 14.11
N GLY A 104 14.12 -0.97 13.03
CA GLY A 104 14.03 -2.37 12.62
C GLY A 104 13.17 -2.55 11.36
N GLN A 105 13.74 -3.14 10.32
CA GLN A 105 13.04 -3.41 9.05
C GLN A 105 12.23 -4.70 9.13
N GLN A 106 10.93 -4.64 8.85
CA GLN A 106 10.02 -5.80 8.79
C GLN A 106 9.79 -6.30 7.36
N SER A 107 9.77 -5.39 6.38
CA SER A 107 9.56 -5.76 4.98
C SER A 107 10.76 -6.50 4.38
N ARG A 108 10.48 -7.41 3.44
CA ARG A 108 11.49 -8.14 2.67
C ARG A 108 11.09 -8.16 1.18
N PRO A 109 11.04 -7.00 0.53
CA PRO A 109 10.59 -6.92 -0.86
C PRO A 109 11.52 -7.66 -1.79
N VAL A 110 10.96 -8.21 -2.85
CA VAL A 110 11.73 -8.63 -4.03
C VAL A 110 12.07 -7.40 -4.84
N ILE A 111 13.36 -7.22 -5.17
CA ILE A 111 13.86 -6.08 -5.92
C ILE A 111 14.05 -6.49 -7.37
N ILE A 112 13.45 -5.77 -8.30
CA ILE A 112 13.52 -5.99 -9.74
C ILE A 112 14.22 -4.80 -10.38
N VAL A 113 15.36 -5.07 -10.98
CA VAL A 113 16.25 -4.06 -11.58
C VAL A 113 16.12 -4.15 -13.10
N CYS A 114 15.43 -3.17 -13.69
CA CYS A 114 15.18 -3.07 -15.12
C CYS A 114 16.28 -2.25 -15.81
N SER A 115 16.62 -2.61 -17.05
CA SER A 115 17.64 -1.95 -17.86
C SER A 115 17.07 -0.95 -18.87
N ASN A 116 15.77 -0.99 -19.11
CA ASN A 116 15.11 -0.16 -20.12
C ASN A 116 13.67 0.18 -19.72
N PRO A 117 13.06 1.23 -20.33
CA PRO A 117 11.69 1.65 -20.02
C PRO A 117 10.62 0.58 -20.28
N GLN A 118 10.82 -0.30 -21.27
CA GLN A 118 9.85 -1.34 -21.62
C GLN A 118 9.78 -2.42 -20.54
N GLU A 119 10.93 -2.83 -20.00
CA GLU A 119 10.96 -3.72 -18.84
C GLU A 119 10.33 -3.06 -17.62
N TYR A 120 10.69 -1.80 -17.34
CA TYR A 120 10.14 -1.06 -16.23
C TYR A 120 8.61 -0.94 -16.34
N GLN A 121 8.08 -0.58 -17.52
CA GLN A 121 6.65 -0.51 -17.78
C GLN A 121 5.95 -1.86 -17.53
N LYS A 122 6.58 -2.98 -17.91
CA LYS A 122 6.02 -4.31 -17.71
C LYS A 122 5.77 -4.63 -16.23
N TYR A 123 6.70 -4.26 -15.36
CA TYR A 123 6.64 -4.60 -13.94
C TYR A 123 6.02 -3.49 -13.07
N CYS A 124 6.01 -2.24 -13.54
CA CYS A 124 5.54 -1.06 -12.80
C CYS A 124 4.21 -0.48 -13.34
N ASN A 125 3.84 -0.88 -14.57
CA ASN A 125 2.70 -0.33 -15.31
C ASN A 125 2.80 1.20 -15.57
N SER A 126 4.01 1.73 -15.57
CA SER A 126 4.33 3.13 -15.84
C SER A 126 5.67 3.23 -16.57
N THR A 127 5.83 4.23 -17.42
CA THR A 127 7.11 4.62 -18.03
C THR A 127 7.76 5.77 -17.27
N GLU A 128 7.02 6.39 -16.35
CA GLU A 128 7.45 7.53 -15.55
C GLU A 128 7.93 7.08 -14.17
N GLY A 129 8.74 7.92 -13.55
CA GLY A 129 9.32 7.64 -12.25
C GLY A 129 10.64 6.87 -12.31
N ALA A 130 11.37 6.89 -11.22
CA ALA A 130 12.66 6.23 -11.06
C ALA A 130 12.54 4.83 -10.43
N GLY A 131 11.48 4.62 -9.66
CA GLY A 131 11.11 3.38 -9.00
C GLY A 131 9.62 3.28 -8.80
N CYS A 132 9.13 2.11 -8.45
CA CYS A 132 7.81 1.89 -7.90
C CYS A 132 7.81 0.71 -6.93
N SER A 133 6.87 0.75 -5.99
CA SER A 133 6.61 -0.32 -5.04
C SER A 133 5.24 -0.94 -5.30
N LEU A 134 5.16 -2.24 -5.17
CA LEU A 134 3.93 -3.00 -5.34
C LEU A 134 3.74 -3.94 -4.14
N GLY A 135 2.52 -4.03 -3.66
CA GLY A 135 2.14 -4.99 -2.64
C GLY A 135 0.98 -5.85 -3.08
N THR A 136 0.87 -7.04 -2.51
CA THR A 136 -0.21 -7.98 -2.80
C THR A 136 -1.05 -8.25 -1.56
N PRO A 137 -2.35 -8.56 -1.72
CA PRO A 137 -3.21 -8.91 -0.59
C PRO A 137 -2.75 -10.14 0.21
N TRP A 138 -1.90 -10.98 -0.40
CA TRP A 138 -1.34 -12.19 0.25
C TRP A 138 0.05 -11.98 0.84
N GLY A 139 0.53 -10.71 0.92
CA GLY A 139 1.69 -10.32 1.71
C GLY A 139 3.02 -10.22 0.95
N ASN A 140 3.07 -10.49 -0.35
CA ASN A 140 4.28 -10.25 -1.14
C ASN A 140 4.43 -8.76 -1.44
N SER A 141 5.67 -8.30 -1.51
CA SER A 141 6.01 -6.93 -1.89
C SER A 141 7.19 -6.89 -2.85
N TYR A 142 7.18 -5.90 -3.72
CA TYR A 142 8.16 -5.72 -4.80
C TYR A 142 8.59 -4.27 -4.86
N VAL A 143 9.87 -4.05 -5.15
CA VAL A 143 10.44 -2.75 -5.53
C VAL A 143 11.01 -2.90 -6.93
N VAL A 144 10.47 -2.15 -7.87
CA VAL A 144 10.90 -2.15 -9.27
C VAL A 144 11.69 -0.87 -9.53
N LEU A 145 12.89 -0.99 -10.07
CA LEU A 145 13.81 0.12 -10.31
C LEU A 145 14.19 0.20 -11.78
N ASN A 146 14.21 1.40 -12.32
CA ASN A 146 14.85 1.67 -13.60
C ASN A 146 16.30 2.19 -13.39
N GLU A 147 16.99 2.59 -14.46
CA GLU A 147 18.36 3.09 -14.37
C GLU A 147 18.51 4.30 -13.44
N GLN A 148 17.54 5.23 -13.45
CA GLN A 148 17.54 6.44 -12.59
C GLN A 148 17.26 6.10 -11.13
N GLY A 149 16.57 4.99 -10.87
CA GLY A 149 16.24 4.50 -9.53
C GLY A 149 17.39 3.82 -8.78
N MET A 150 18.55 3.62 -9.45
CA MET A 150 19.70 2.96 -8.85
C MET A 150 20.47 3.87 -7.87
N ASN A 151 19.78 4.54 -6.97
CA ASN A 151 20.34 5.36 -5.92
C ASN A 151 19.64 5.09 -4.58
N VAL A 152 20.33 5.44 -3.49
CA VAL A 152 19.85 5.15 -2.13
C VAL A 152 18.52 5.84 -1.83
N ASP A 153 18.31 7.03 -2.36
CA ASP A 153 17.12 7.85 -2.05
C ASP A 153 15.87 7.23 -2.65
N VAL A 154 15.88 6.88 -3.94
CA VAL A 154 14.75 6.21 -4.60
C VAL A 154 14.48 4.85 -3.96
N ILE A 155 15.54 4.04 -3.74
CA ILE A 155 15.36 2.70 -3.17
C ILE A 155 14.75 2.80 -1.76
N SER A 156 15.23 3.73 -0.92
CA SER A 156 14.68 3.92 0.43
C SER A 156 13.25 4.42 0.40
N HIS A 157 12.91 5.30 -0.54
CA HIS A 157 11.54 5.79 -0.79
C HIS A 157 10.61 4.60 -1.07
N GLU A 158 10.94 3.80 -2.09
CA GLU A 158 10.12 2.65 -2.48
C GLU A 158 10.05 1.56 -1.39
N MET A 159 11.15 1.34 -0.68
CA MET A 159 11.17 0.41 0.45
C MET A 159 10.30 0.88 1.62
N SER A 160 10.14 2.20 1.82
CA SER A 160 9.27 2.71 2.87
C SER A 160 7.80 2.32 2.65
N HIS A 161 7.33 2.34 1.40
CA HIS A 161 5.99 1.86 1.07
C HIS A 161 5.83 0.37 1.39
N THR A 162 6.85 -0.45 1.08
CA THR A 162 6.82 -1.88 1.43
C THR A 162 6.88 -2.11 2.93
N GLU A 163 7.54 -1.24 3.67
CA GLU A 163 7.60 -1.28 5.13
C GLU A 163 6.23 -0.95 5.75
N LEU A 164 5.53 0.06 5.24
CA LEU A 164 4.16 0.36 5.66
C LEU A 164 3.20 -0.81 5.35
N LEU A 165 3.35 -1.45 4.18
CA LEU A 165 2.59 -2.66 3.85
C LEU A 165 2.86 -3.82 4.82
N ALA A 166 4.11 -4.04 5.22
CA ALA A 166 4.47 -5.09 6.17
C ALA A 166 3.90 -4.81 7.57
N ARG A 167 3.89 -3.55 8.01
CA ARG A 167 3.46 -3.13 9.35
C ARG A 167 1.95 -3.01 9.49
N PHE A 168 1.28 -2.39 8.51
CA PHE A 168 -0.16 -2.14 8.55
C PHE A 168 -0.99 -3.23 7.87
N GLY A 169 -0.38 -4.00 6.98
CA GLY A 169 -1.05 -4.93 6.09
C GLY A 169 -1.64 -4.24 4.84
N TRP A 170 -1.72 -4.98 3.74
CA TRP A 170 -2.13 -4.47 2.44
C TRP A 170 -3.49 -3.77 2.46
N TRP A 171 -4.49 -4.38 3.11
CA TRP A 171 -5.84 -3.81 3.19
C TRP A 171 -5.88 -2.47 3.91
N THR A 172 -5.13 -2.33 5.00
CA THR A 172 -5.07 -1.07 5.76
C THR A 172 -4.39 0.03 4.95
N VAL A 173 -3.26 -0.27 4.32
CA VAL A 173 -2.57 0.71 3.46
C VAL A 173 -3.44 1.10 2.28
N ALA A 174 -4.06 0.15 1.59
CA ALA A 174 -4.85 0.41 0.38
C ALA A 174 -6.18 1.13 0.65
N THR A 175 -6.79 0.99 1.84
CA THR A 175 -8.16 1.47 2.08
C THR A 175 -8.30 2.46 3.22
N LYS A 176 -7.32 2.55 4.13
CA LYS A 176 -7.43 3.36 5.36
C LYS A 176 -6.29 4.37 5.51
N THR A 177 -5.15 4.15 4.86
CA THR A 177 -4.01 5.06 4.97
C THR A 177 -4.09 6.10 3.86
N PRO A 178 -4.13 7.40 4.17
CA PRO A 178 -4.14 8.44 3.15
C PRO A 178 -2.86 8.44 2.32
N GLN A 179 -2.99 8.74 1.01
CA GLN A 179 -1.84 8.78 0.11
C GLN A 179 -0.81 9.83 0.53
N TRP A 180 -1.25 11.01 0.97
CA TRP A 180 -0.33 12.04 1.46
C TRP A 180 0.55 11.55 2.63
N PHE A 181 0.02 10.68 3.50
CA PHE A 181 0.82 10.12 4.59
C PHE A 181 1.80 9.06 4.08
N ASN A 182 1.35 8.19 3.17
CA ASN A 182 2.19 7.18 2.55
C ASN A 182 3.40 7.82 1.83
N GLU A 183 3.15 8.86 1.01
CA GLU A 183 4.21 9.62 0.35
C GLU A 183 5.05 10.44 1.32
N GLY A 184 4.41 11.08 2.30
CA GLY A 184 5.12 11.88 3.29
C GLY A 184 6.13 11.09 4.11
N ILE A 185 5.79 9.86 4.51
CA ILE A 185 6.75 8.94 5.16
C ILE A 185 7.91 8.59 4.21
N ALA A 186 7.61 8.30 2.95
CA ALA A 186 8.64 7.98 1.96
C ALA A 186 9.62 9.14 1.74
N LEU A 187 9.11 10.36 1.75
CA LEU A 187 9.93 11.58 1.65
C LEU A 187 10.90 11.78 2.83
N MET A 188 10.59 11.23 4.00
CA MET A 188 11.55 11.28 5.14
C MET A 188 12.82 10.48 4.87
N LEU A 189 12.76 9.52 3.96
CA LEU A 189 13.89 8.69 3.54
C LEU A 189 14.51 9.13 2.21
N ASP A 190 13.78 9.93 1.43
CA ASP A 190 14.21 10.46 0.14
C ASP A 190 14.85 11.85 0.27
N ARG A 191 16.16 11.89 0.16
CA ARG A 191 16.93 13.15 0.33
C ARG A 191 17.09 13.96 -0.96
N ARG A 192 16.41 13.57 -2.03
CA ARG A 192 16.49 14.31 -3.32
C ARG A 192 15.79 15.67 -3.26
N PHE A 193 14.79 15.81 -2.39
CA PHE A 193 14.02 17.04 -2.23
C PHE A 193 14.53 17.85 -1.04
N VAL A 194 14.60 17.22 0.13
CA VAL A 194 15.09 17.84 1.35
C VAL A 194 16.18 16.95 1.97
N ASN A 195 17.39 17.46 2.07
CA ASN A 195 18.54 16.70 2.57
C ASN A 195 19.02 17.21 3.93
N ASN A 196 18.11 17.46 4.86
CA ASN A 196 18.46 17.87 6.20
C ASN A 196 18.39 16.68 7.16
N PRO A 197 19.49 16.31 7.84
CA PRO A 197 19.49 15.22 8.80
C PRO A 197 18.76 15.56 10.12
N ASP A 198 18.71 16.86 10.47
CA ASP A 198 18.00 17.35 11.65
C ASP A 198 16.49 17.39 11.40
N GLU A 199 15.70 16.87 12.33
CA GLU A 199 14.24 16.77 12.17
C GLU A 199 13.57 18.14 12.10
N ILE A 200 14.00 19.09 12.94
CA ILE A 200 13.46 20.45 12.97
C ILE A 200 13.90 21.21 11.72
N GLY A 201 15.17 21.12 11.36
CA GLY A 201 15.70 21.70 10.12
C GLY A 201 14.97 21.18 8.90
N ARG A 202 14.71 19.86 8.83
CA ARG A 202 13.94 19.24 7.75
C ARG A 202 12.53 19.80 7.61
N TYR A 203 11.84 20.04 8.72
CA TYR A 203 10.52 20.69 8.71
C TYR A 203 10.59 22.09 8.09
N PHE A 204 11.58 22.88 8.45
CA PHE A 204 11.75 24.23 7.87
C PHE A 204 12.11 24.17 6.38
N ASP A 205 12.96 23.24 5.97
CA ASP A 205 13.31 23.05 4.56
C ASP A 205 12.08 22.63 3.74
N TYR A 206 11.21 21.75 4.28
CA TYR A 206 9.92 21.43 3.63
C TYR A 206 8.96 22.62 3.62
N MET A 207 8.98 23.48 4.63
CA MET A 207 8.19 24.70 4.63
C MET A 207 8.64 25.67 3.54
N ASP A 208 9.94 25.82 3.31
CA ASP A 208 10.50 26.66 2.25
C ASP A 208 10.12 26.11 0.87
N GLU A 209 10.25 24.82 0.65
CA GLU A 209 9.81 24.16 -0.58
C GLU A 209 8.29 24.31 -0.81
N TRP A 210 7.49 24.11 0.23
CA TRP A 210 6.05 24.31 0.17
C TRP A 210 5.68 25.76 -0.16
N LEU A 211 6.33 26.73 0.45
CA LEU A 211 6.15 28.16 0.14
C LEU A 211 6.48 28.44 -1.33
N TYR A 212 7.54 27.86 -1.86
CA TYR A 212 7.90 28.00 -3.28
C TYR A 212 6.80 27.47 -4.19
N TYR A 213 6.34 26.22 -3.97
CA TYR A 213 5.32 25.60 -4.84
C TYR A 213 3.92 26.21 -4.69
N THR A 214 3.60 26.76 -3.52
CA THR A 214 2.34 27.50 -3.29
C THR A 214 2.37 28.94 -3.80
N GLY A 215 3.52 29.45 -4.23
CA GLY A 215 3.67 30.87 -4.56
C GLY A 215 3.50 31.79 -3.34
N GLY A 216 4.11 31.41 -2.23
CA GLY A 216 3.99 32.15 -0.96
C GLY A 216 2.66 31.94 -0.25
N GLY A 217 2.06 30.77 -0.38
CA GLY A 217 0.78 30.44 0.27
C GLY A 217 -0.48 30.84 -0.50
N GLN A 218 -0.34 31.22 -1.79
CA GLN A 218 -1.48 31.63 -2.63
C GLN A 218 -2.30 30.44 -3.15
N GLN A 219 -1.67 29.29 -3.36
CA GLN A 219 -2.30 28.04 -3.86
C GLN A 219 -2.03 26.93 -2.86
N ILE A 220 -2.98 26.68 -1.99
CA ILE A 220 -2.89 25.63 -0.96
C ILE A 220 -3.66 24.39 -1.41
N LEU A 221 -3.06 23.20 -1.23
CA LEU A 221 -3.76 21.92 -1.33
C LEU A 221 -4.20 21.45 0.05
N GLU A 222 -5.47 21.10 0.17
CA GLU A 222 -5.98 20.44 1.37
C GLU A 222 -5.53 18.97 1.40
N LEU A 223 -5.08 18.47 2.55
CA LEU A 223 -4.63 17.06 2.69
C LEU A 223 -5.72 16.06 2.30
N ARG A 224 -6.99 16.38 2.54
CA ARG A 224 -8.13 15.54 2.12
C ARG A 224 -8.20 15.35 0.61
N ASP A 225 -7.82 16.35 -0.18
CA ASP A 225 -7.91 16.30 -1.64
C ASP A 225 -6.81 15.42 -2.23
N ILE A 226 -5.69 15.28 -1.54
CA ILE A 226 -4.56 14.40 -1.88
C ILE A 226 -4.51 13.11 -1.03
N GLY A 227 -5.63 12.76 -0.40
CA GLY A 227 -5.78 11.55 0.41
C GLY A 227 -5.91 10.26 -0.40
N SER A 228 -6.28 10.32 -1.68
CA SER A 228 -6.37 9.17 -2.58
C SER A 228 -5.27 9.19 -3.63
N ILE A 229 -4.92 8.02 -4.19
CA ILE A 229 -3.97 7.91 -5.32
C ILE A 229 -4.39 8.83 -6.48
N LYS A 230 -5.67 8.84 -6.83
CA LYS A 230 -6.19 9.69 -7.89
C LYS A 230 -6.04 11.18 -7.56
N GLY A 231 -6.38 11.58 -6.35
CA GLY A 231 -6.25 12.98 -5.91
C GLY A 231 -4.80 13.44 -5.87
N PHE A 232 -3.88 12.55 -5.55
CA PHE A 232 -2.45 12.85 -5.44
C PHE A 232 -1.77 12.96 -6.81
N PHE A 233 -1.99 12.00 -7.72
CA PHE A 233 -1.23 11.87 -8.96
C PHE A 233 -1.96 12.35 -10.23
N ASN A 234 -3.30 12.46 -10.22
CA ASN A 234 -4.05 12.84 -11.40
C ASN A 234 -4.15 14.38 -11.58
N ALA A 235 -3.01 15.04 -11.62
CA ALA A 235 -2.90 16.49 -11.68
C ALA A 235 -1.71 16.91 -12.56
N SER A 236 -1.52 18.22 -12.77
CA SER A 236 -0.32 18.72 -13.43
C SER A 236 0.95 18.41 -12.61
N GLN A 237 2.10 18.34 -13.26
CA GLN A 237 3.38 18.08 -12.58
C GLN A 237 3.64 19.04 -11.41
N LYS A 238 3.28 20.34 -11.58
CA LYS A 238 3.41 21.33 -10.51
C LYS A 238 2.53 20.98 -9.30
N GLN A 239 1.29 20.53 -9.54
CA GLN A 239 0.36 20.15 -8.46
C GLN A 239 0.80 18.85 -7.77
N VAL A 240 1.35 17.90 -8.51
CA VAL A 240 1.94 16.68 -7.94
C VAL A 240 3.13 17.05 -7.03
N MET A 241 4.01 17.95 -7.47
CA MET A 241 5.10 18.44 -6.63
C MET A 241 4.58 19.16 -5.38
N LEU A 242 3.55 19.99 -5.51
CA LEU A 242 2.92 20.62 -4.36
C LEU A 242 2.30 19.58 -3.40
N ALA A 243 1.72 18.49 -3.92
CA ALA A 243 1.22 17.39 -3.09
C ALA A 243 2.36 16.71 -2.31
N TYR A 244 3.50 16.45 -2.96
CA TYR A 244 4.70 15.94 -2.28
C TYR A 244 5.18 16.88 -1.18
N MET A 245 5.34 18.18 -1.48
CA MET A 245 5.83 19.15 -0.48
C MET A 245 4.84 19.34 0.67
N SER A 246 3.54 19.34 0.39
CA SER A 246 2.51 19.37 1.45
C SER A 246 2.56 18.13 2.34
N SER A 247 2.79 16.96 1.74
CA SER A 247 2.93 15.68 2.47
C SER A 247 4.20 15.65 3.32
N GLY A 248 5.33 16.09 2.75
CA GLY A 248 6.59 16.18 3.46
C GLY A 248 6.54 17.16 4.64
N LEU A 249 5.94 18.34 4.43
CA LEU A 249 5.74 19.34 5.47
C LEU A 249 4.86 18.79 6.61
N GLU A 250 3.73 18.19 6.30
CA GLU A 250 2.84 17.64 7.33
C GLU A 250 3.47 16.49 8.10
N VAL A 251 4.08 15.52 7.41
CA VAL A 251 4.68 14.35 8.07
C VAL A 251 5.92 14.73 8.88
N SER A 252 6.78 15.63 8.37
CA SER A 252 7.94 16.10 9.15
C SER A 252 7.51 16.80 10.43
N TYR A 253 6.48 17.64 10.38
CA TYR A 253 5.88 18.27 11.55
C TYR A 253 5.31 17.26 12.56
N TRP A 254 4.54 16.28 12.05
CA TRP A 254 3.95 15.24 12.87
C TRP A 254 4.99 14.36 13.56
N LEU A 255 6.11 14.04 12.90
CA LEU A 255 7.20 13.26 13.49
C LEU A 255 7.87 14.04 14.65
N ILE A 256 8.08 15.34 14.51
CA ILE A 256 8.58 16.19 15.60
C ILE A 256 7.61 16.14 16.79
N LEU A 257 6.31 16.30 16.54
CA LEU A 257 5.29 16.27 17.60
C LEU A 257 5.17 14.91 18.28
N SER A 258 5.45 13.83 17.59
CA SER A 258 5.34 12.46 18.10
C SER A 258 6.65 11.89 18.65
N GLU A 259 7.73 12.70 18.71
CA GLU A 259 9.05 12.33 19.24
C GLU A 259 9.61 11.01 18.68
N GLY A 260 9.48 10.79 17.40
CA GLY A 260 9.97 9.58 16.69
C GLY A 260 9.20 8.28 16.99
N ARG A 261 8.27 8.28 17.94
CA ARG A 261 7.42 7.12 18.26
C ARG A 261 6.03 7.17 17.62
N GLY A 262 5.76 8.18 16.81
CA GLY A 262 4.46 8.40 16.19
C GLY A 262 3.99 7.22 15.35
N LEU A 263 4.87 6.65 14.53
CA LEU A 263 4.55 5.48 13.69
C LEU A 263 4.13 4.27 14.54
N GLU A 264 4.86 3.97 15.60
CA GLU A 264 4.52 2.84 16.48
C GLU A 264 3.17 3.05 17.17
N GLN A 265 2.92 4.26 17.69
CA GLN A 265 1.65 4.62 18.34
C GLN A 265 0.48 4.62 17.36
N LEU A 266 0.68 5.13 16.13
CA LEU A 266 -0.30 5.10 15.06
C LEU A 266 -0.68 3.65 14.70
N MET A 267 0.33 2.80 14.52
CA MET A 267 0.13 1.38 14.22
C MET A 267 -0.65 0.67 15.30
N GLN A 268 -0.26 0.82 16.55
CA GLN A 268 -0.94 0.21 17.68
C GLN A 268 -2.41 0.67 17.75
N ALA A 269 -2.67 1.97 17.64
CA ALA A 269 -4.03 2.50 17.70
C ALA A 269 -4.91 1.99 16.54
N MET A 270 -4.35 1.88 15.32
CA MET A 270 -5.07 1.31 14.18
C MET A 270 -5.32 -0.20 14.32
N GLN A 271 -4.40 -0.95 14.93
CA GLN A 271 -4.60 -2.38 15.26
C GLN A 271 -5.68 -2.56 16.33
N GLU A 272 -5.83 -1.61 17.24
CA GLU A 272 -6.93 -1.55 18.23
C GLU A 272 -8.28 -1.14 17.61
N GLY A 273 -8.32 -0.90 16.29
CA GLY A 273 -9.55 -0.61 15.53
C GLY A 273 -9.90 0.85 15.39
N LYS A 274 -9.01 1.78 15.78
CA LYS A 274 -9.21 3.22 15.55
C LYS A 274 -9.08 3.56 14.07
N SER A 275 -9.74 4.63 13.64
CA SER A 275 -9.53 5.20 12.30
C SER A 275 -8.11 5.79 12.20
N PHE A 276 -7.64 5.99 10.95
CA PHE A 276 -6.34 6.64 10.73
C PHE A 276 -6.31 8.03 11.38
N GLU A 277 -7.36 8.82 11.20
CA GLU A 277 -7.45 10.19 11.71
C GLU A 277 -7.42 10.24 13.24
N GLU A 278 -8.11 9.31 13.90
CA GLU A 278 -8.09 9.21 15.38
C GLU A 278 -6.71 8.79 15.88
N ALA A 279 -6.12 7.76 15.25
CA ALA A 279 -4.80 7.26 15.61
C ALA A 279 -3.70 8.32 15.38
N TYR A 280 -3.78 9.04 14.26
CA TYR A 280 -2.86 10.12 13.89
C TYR A 280 -2.91 11.27 14.92
N ARG A 281 -4.10 11.73 15.25
CA ARG A 281 -4.30 12.77 16.28
C ARG A 281 -3.87 12.32 17.67
N GLN A 282 -4.15 11.06 18.04
CA GLN A 282 -3.74 10.54 19.35
C GLN A 282 -2.22 10.51 19.51
N ALA A 283 -1.48 10.15 18.47
CA ALA A 283 -0.02 10.17 18.46
C ALA A 283 0.53 11.61 18.70
N GLU A 284 -0.20 12.63 18.21
CA GLU A 284 0.16 14.03 18.44
C GLU A 284 -0.21 14.57 19.83
N GLU A 285 -1.44 14.29 20.28
CA GLU A 285 -1.99 14.94 21.50
C GLU A 285 -1.18 14.66 22.75
N LYS A 286 -0.55 13.50 22.81
CA LYS A 286 0.28 13.10 23.93
C LYS A 286 1.46 14.07 24.15
N GLN A 287 1.95 14.66 23.08
CA GLN A 287 3.11 15.56 23.09
C GLN A 287 2.72 17.03 23.00
N ARG A 288 1.59 17.34 22.38
CA ARG A 288 1.09 18.71 22.25
C ARG A 288 1.04 19.46 23.57
N LYS A 289 0.66 18.80 24.65
CA LYS A 289 0.61 19.40 25.99
C LYS A 289 1.98 19.86 26.50
N ILE A 290 3.06 19.29 26.00
CA ILE A 290 4.43 19.57 26.44
C ILE A 290 5.10 20.62 25.53
N MET A 291 4.91 20.54 24.19
CA MET A 291 5.63 21.38 23.21
C MET A 291 4.91 22.66 22.79
N PHE A 292 3.59 22.76 23.00
CA PHE A 292 2.75 23.84 22.43
C PHE A 292 3.13 25.29 22.79
N LYS A 293 4.07 25.47 23.67
CA LYS A 293 4.57 26.84 23.99
C LYS A 293 5.63 27.36 23.01
N LYS A 294 6.12 26.54 22.04
CA LYS A 294 7.34 26.90 21.30
C LYS A 294 7.29 26.74 19.77
N LEU A 295 6.30 26.06 19.16
CA LEU A 295 6.27 25.82 17.71
C LEU A 295 5.08 26.49 17.01
N PRO A 296 5.28 27.04 15.78
CA PRO A 296 4.18 27.61 15.01
C PRO A 296 3.17 26.54 14.59
N THR A 297 1.89 26.92 14.46
CA THR A 297 0.85 26.02 13.96
C THR A 297 1.09 25.68 12.49
N ASN A 298 1.03 24.38 12.12
CA ASN A 298 1.13 23.97 10.71
C ASN A 298 -0.08 24.52 9.93
N PRO A 299 0.14 25.30 8.84
CA PRO A 299 -0.95 25.90 8.07
C PRO A 299 -1.79 24.88 7.29
N LEU A 300 -1.32 23.63 7.12
CA LEU A 300 -2.02 22.56 6.39
C LEU A 300 -3.01 21.77 7.26
N ARG A 301 -3.10 22.05 8.54
CA ARG A 301 -4.03 21.30 9.41
C ARG A 301 -5.47 21.60 9.06
N PHE A 302 -6.24 20.53 9.01
CA PHE A 302 -7.68 20.59 8.94
C PHE A 302 -8.20 21.53 10.04
N GLN A 303 -8.77 22.65 9.64
CA GLN A 303 -9.68 23.33 10.50
C GLN A 303 -10.88 22.42 10.65
N ASP A 304 -11.11 21.90 11.86
CA ASP A 304 -12.37 21.29 12.19
C ASP A 304 -13.44 22.29 11.75
N SER A 305 -14.18 21.95 10.69
CA SER A 305 -15.38 22.68 10.32
C SER A 305 -16.34 22.51 11.50
N LYS A 306 -16.23 23.39 12.49
CA LYS A 306 -17.34 23.64 13.39
C LYS A 306 -18.51 23.96 12.46
N LYS A 307 -19.48 23.05 12.41
CA LYS A 307 -20.81 23.34 11.93
C LYS A 307 -21.19 24.65 12.59
N ILE A 308 -21.23 25.70 11.82
CA ILE A 308 -22.01 26.88 12.16
C ILE A 308 -23.44 26.42 11.99
N SER A 309 -24.03 25.95 13.08
CA SER A 309 -25.47 25.86 13.24
C SER A 309 -25.92 27.25 13.65
N ASP A 310 -26.50 27.96 12.73
CA ASP A 310 -27.53 28.97 12.94
C ASP A 310 -28.62 28.76 11.89
#